data_945e5967f207fc6f3a23781ba058b09c
#
_entry.id   945e5967f207fc6f3a23781ba058b09c
#
_cell.length_a   1.000
_cell.length_b   1.000
_cell.length_c   1.000
_cell.angle_alpha   90.00
_cell.angle_beta   90.00
_cell.angle_gamma   90.00
#
_symmetry.space_group_name_H-M   'P 1'
#
loop_
_entity.id
_entity.type
_entity.pdbx_description
1 polymer ?
#
loop_
_entity_poly.entity_id
_entity_poly.type
_entity_poly.pdbx_seq_one_letter_code
_entity_poly.pdbx_strand_id
1 'polypeptide(L)'
;TALAPVSAQAKDKTLTVAIWDNGQKAGLQEIMDEFTKETGIKTELQVVEWSSYWTLLEAGASGGDMPDVFWMHSNEAVRYMSNDILLDLTDKIADSDKLEMDKFPKDIKEMYQWDGKTYAVPKDIDTIAMWYNKDMFDEAGIDYPDGSWTWDEFYDIAEKLTKEDGSQYGFAANPSNEQDTWMNIVYSMGGTILTDDNKSGFDDPNTIKAMEFVDKCVKNVMPPASTMSETGTDVLFGSGKVAMISQGSWMVSAFKDNDYIKEHCDVARLPKGAETGESVSLYNGLGWAASANTDMPDEAFQLIEWFGTKDMQQKQADLGVTMAAYEGMSDGWV
;
A
#
# COMPACT_ATOMS: atom_id res chain seq x y z
N THR A 1 -55.30 -32.34 0.43
CA THR A 1 -54.11 -31.95 1.21
C THR A 1 -53.20 -31.16 0.33
N ALA A 2 -53.26 -29.84 0.44
CA ALA A 2 -52.35 -28.92 -0.23
C ALA A 2 -51.07 -28.87 0.56
N LEU A 3 -49.95 -29.23 -0.05
CA LEU A 3 -48.59 -28.96 0.45
C LEU A 3 -48.34 -27.48 0.25
N ALA A 4 -48.18 -26.73 1.34
CA ALA A 4 -47.65 -25.39 1.32
C ALA A 4 -46.20 -25.42 0.86
N PRO A 5 -45.73 -24.47 0.03
CA PRO A 5 -44.31 -24.36 -0.30
C PRO A 5 -43.56 -24.00 0.98
N VAL A 6 -42.61 -24.80 1.37
CA VAL A 6 -41.58 -24.43 2.36
C VAL A 6 -40.77 -23.33 1.68
N SER A 7 -40.99 -22.09 2.09
CA SER A 7 -40.07 -21.01 1.75
C SER A 7 -38.73 -21.35 2.40
N ALA A 8 -37.76 -21.69 1.58
CA ALA A 8 -36.39 -21.74 2.03
C ALA A 8 -36.05 -20.32 2.55
N GLN A 9 -35.92 -20.22 3.86
CA GLN A 9 -35.46 -19.02 4.53
C GLN A 9 -34.04 -18.81 4.01
N ALA A 10 -33.84 -17.81 3.16
CA ALA A 10 -32.53 -17.41 2.74
C ALA A 10 -31.72 -17.17 4.02
N LYS A 11 -30.69 -17.97 4.27
CA LYS A 11 -29.71 -17.64 5.32
C LYS A 11 -29.28 -16.23 5.07
N ASP A 12 -29.36 -15.37 6.09
CA ASP A 12 -28.79 -14.02 6.09
C ASP A 12 -27.28 -14.16 5.80
N LYS A 13 -26.91 -14.13 4.52
CA LYS A 13 -25.53 -14.24 4.09
C LYS A 13 -24.84 -12.90 4.34
N THR A 14 -23.68 -12.93 4.94
CA THR A 14 -22.84 -11.77 5.23
C THR A 14 -21.52 -11.95 4.49
N LEU A 15 -21.15 -10.98 3.66
CA LEU A 15 -19.84 -10.97 3.01
C LEU A 15 -18.75 -10.66 4.04
N THR A 16 -17.76 -11.52 4.12
CA THR A 16 -16.55 -11.29 4.91
C THR A 16 -15.54 -10.52 4.09
N VAL A 17 -15.02 -9.43 4.65
CA VAL A 17 -14.06 -8.54 4.00
C VAL A 17 -12.79 -8.45 4.84
N ALA A 18 -11.63 -8.68 4.24
CA ALA A 18 -10.34 -8.59 4.93
C ALA A 18 -9.44 -7.49 4.39
N ILE A 19 -8.85 -6.74 5.30
CA ILE A 19 -7.86 -5.70 5.04
C ILE A 19 -6.73 -5.78 6.07
N TRP A 20 -5.61 -5.10 5.85
CA TRP A 20 -4.51 -5.11 6.83
C TRP A 20 -4.25 -3.78 7.53
N ASP A 21 -4.82 -2.67 7.08
CA ASP A 21 -4.57 -1.35 7.64
C ASP A 21 -5.73 -0.86 8.51
N ASN A 22 -5.46 -0.76 9.82
CA ASN A 22 -6.44 -0.28 10.77
C ASN A 22 -6.76 1.22 10.62
N GLY A 23 -5.82 2.02 10.08
CA GLY A 23 -6.02 3.44 9.82
C GLY A 23 -7.12 3.71 8.79
N GLN A 24 -7.31 2.79 7.84
CA GLN A 24 -8.32 2.90 6.79
C GLN A 24 -9.69 2.30 7.17
N LYS A 25 -9.77 1.59 8.31
CA LYS A 25 -10.96 0.84 8.71
C LYS A 25 -12.22 1.71 8.80
N ALA A 26 -12.12 2.87 9.45
CA ALA A 26 -13.30 3.71 9.73
C ALA A 26 -13.95 4.21 8.43
N GLY A 27 -13.16 4.73 7.49
CA GLY A 27 -13.67 5.21 6.22
C GLY A 27 -14.22 4.09 5.33
N LEU A 28 -13.54 2.94 5.29
CA LEU A 28 -14.03 1.78 4.54
C LEU A 28 -15.32 1.21 5.14
N GLN A 29 -15.45 1.19 6.48
CA GLN A 29 -16.69 0.78 7.14
C GLN A 29 -17.87 1.67 6.73
N GLU A 30 -17.66 2.98 6.66
CA GLU A 30 -18.71 3.91 6.21
C GLU A 30 -19.16 3.62 4.78
N ILE A 31 -18.24 3.36 3.86
CA ILE A 31 -18.55 2.98 2.47
C ILE A 31 -19.32 1.66 2.41
N MET A 32 -18.95 0.69 3.24
CA MET A 32 -19.62 -0.61 3.33
C MET A 32 -21.00 -0.53 3.97
N ASP A 33 -21.19 0.35 4.94
CA ASP A 33 -22.51 0.60 5.55
C ASP A 33 -23.50 1.22 4.53
N GLU A 34 -23.01 2.10 3.65
CA GLU A 34 -23.81 2.60 2.51
C GLU A 34 -24.16 1.49 1.54
N PHE A 35 -23.20 0.65 1.17
CA PHE A 35 -23.46 -0.53 0.33
C PHE A 35 -24.55 -1.42 0.93
N THR A 36 -24.44 -1.73 2.21
CA THR A 36 -25.42 -2.55 2.92
C THR A 36 -26.80 -1.89 2.92
N LYS A 37 -26.87 -0.57 3.12
CA LYS A 37 -28.11 0.19 3.09
C LYS A 37 -28.77 0.18 1.71
N GLU A 38 -27.96 0.30 0.65
CA GLU A 38 -28.44 0.38 -0.73
C GLU A 38 -28.88 -0.99 -1.29
N THR A 39 -28.11 -2.04 -0.97
CA THR A 39 -28.31 -3.38 -1.54
C THR A 39 -29.01 -4.38 -0.63
N GLY A 40 -28.98 -4.16 0.68
CA GLY A 40 -29.41 -5.13 1.69
C GLY A 40 -28.40 -6.24 1.96
N ILE A 41 -27.26 -6.27 1.26
CA ILE A 41 -26.18 -7.26 1.47
C ILE A 41 -25.37 -6.82 2.69
N LYS A 42 -25.30 -7.69 3.70
CA LYS A 42 -24.50 -7.43 4.90
C LYS A 42 -23.03 -7.67 4.67
N THR A 43 -22.20 -6.89 5.33
CA THR A 43 -20.74 -7.00 5.26
C THR A 43 -20.12 -7.06 6.65
N GLU A 44 -19.02 -7.77 6.81
CA GLU A 44 -18.23 -7.83 8.04
C GLU A 44 -16.76 -7.57 7.71
N LEU A 45 -16.21 -6.47 8.25
CA LEU A 45 -14.84 -6.04 8.00
C LEU A 45 -13.89 -6.55 9.06
N GLN A 46 -12.89 -7.34 8.65
CA GLN A 46 -11.79 -7.82 9.47
C GLN A 46 -10.51 -7.03 9.14
N VAL A 47 -9.80 -6.61 10.18
CA VAL A 47 -8.44 -6.07 10.04
C VAL A 47 -7.46 -7.09 10.59
N VAL A 48 -6.55 -7.55 9.74
CA VAL A 48 -5.53 -8.54 10.07
C VAL A 48 -4.18 -7.93 9.77
N GLU A 49 -3.28 -7.90 10.74
CA GLU A 49 -1.94 -7.33 10.57
C GLU A 49 -1.21 -7.95 9.37
N TRP A 50 -0.40 -7.16 8.66
CA TRP A 50 0.22 -7.48 7.37
C TRP A 50 0.87 -8.88 7.30
N SER A 51 1.71 -9.24 8.26
CA SER A 51 2.40 -10.53 8.24
C SER A 51 1.45 -11.71 8.47
N SER A 52 0.42 -11.52 9.29
CA SER A 52 -0.61 -12.52 9.59
C SER A 52 -1.64 -12.63 8.48
N TYR A 53 -1.83 -11.57 7.70
CA TYR A 53 -2.81 -11.49 6.61
C TYR A 53 -2.55 -12.53 5.53
N TRP A 54 -1.32 -12.65 5.07
CA TRP A 54 -0.95 -13.62 4.03
C TRP A 54 -1.03 -15.05 4.55
N THR A 55 -0.68 -15.28 5.82
CA THR A 55 -0.86 -16.59 6.47
C THR A 55 -2.35 -16.97 6.54
N LEU A 56 -3.23 -16.03 6.86
CA LEU A 56 -4.68 -16.23 6.86
C LEU A 56 -5.19 -16.61 5.46
N LEU A 57 -4.81 -15.87 4.44
CA LEU A 57 -5.25 -16.14 3.06
C LEU A 57 -4.72 -17.50 2.56
N GLU A 58 -3.48 -17.86 2.84
CA GLU A 58 -2.90 -19.15 2.45
C GLU A 58 -3.60 -20.33 3.14
N ALA A 59 -3.85 -20.20 4.44
CA ALA A 59 -4.61 -21.22 5.18
C ALA A 59 -6.03 -21.35 4.64
N GLY A 60 -6.69 -20.21 4.37
CA GLY A 60 -8.03 -20.16 3.80
C GLY A 60 -8.11 -20.75 2.39
N ALA A 61 -7.13 -20.46 1.53
CA ALA A 61 -7.04 -21.04 0.18
C ALA A 61 -6.95 -22.56 0.20
N SER A 62 -6.20 -23.11 1.18
CA SER A 62 -6.05 -24.55 1.35
C SER A 62 -7.26 -25.20 2.06
N GLY A 63 -7.90 -24.48 2.98
CA GLY A 63 -8.99 -24.96 3.84
C GLY A 63 -10.39 -24.65 3.31
N GLY A 64 -10.54 -23.77 2.33
CA GLY A 64 -11.82 -23.33 1.79
C GLY A 64 -12.54 -22.28 2.65
N ASP A 65 -11.82 -21.56 3.53
CA ASP A 65 -12.34 -20.56 4.47
C ASP A 65 -11.62 -19.21 4.28
N MET A 66 -11.53 -18.78 3.04
CA MET A 66 -11.03 -17.45 2.72
C MET A 66 -12.11 -16.38 2.95
N PRO A 67 -11.73 -15.12 3.26
CA PRO A 67 -12.64 -14.00 3.15
C PRO A 67 -13.24 -13.92 1.73
N ASP A 68 -14.50 -13.48 1.63
CA ASP A 68 -15.18 -13.37 0.34
C ASP A 68 -14.54 -12.28 -0.55
N VAL A 69 -14.24 -11.12 0.05
CA VAL A 69 -13.60 -9.97 -0.59
C VAL A 69 -12.39 -9.53 0.24
N PHE A 70 -11.31 -9.18 -0.42
CA PHE A 70 -10.09 -8.81 0.29
C PHE A 70 -9.16 -7.95 -0.56
N TRP A 71 -8.23 -7.26 0.11
CA TRP A 71 -7.17 -6.55 -0.57
C TRP A 71 -6.16 -7.50 -1.17
N MET A 72 -5.76 -7.22 -2.40
CA MET A 72 -4.65 -7.89 -3.06
C MET A 72 -3.52 -6.92 -3.31
N HIS A 73 -2.30 -7.32 -2.97
CA HIS A 73 -1.09 -6.57 -3.22
C HIS A 73 -0.38 -7.13 -4.46
N SER A 74 0.25 -6.25 -5.24
CA SER A 74 0.97 -6.62 -6.47
C SER A 74 2.06 -7.68 -6.26
N ASN A 75 2.76 -7.67 -5.11
CA ASN A 75 3.80 -8.64 -4.77
C ASN A 75 3.29 -10.09 -4.73
N GLU A 76 2.03 -10.28 -4.37
CA GLU A 76 1.40 -11.58 -4.22
C GLU A 76 0.47 -11.94 -5.38
N ALA A 77 0.02 -10.94 -6.14
CA ALA A 77 -1.05 -11.09 -7.12
C ALA A 77 -0.80 -12.22 -8.13
N VAL A 78 0.41 -12.27 -8.70
CA VAL A 78 0.75 -13.30 -9.71
C VAL A 78 0.62 -14.71 -9.13
N ARG A 79 1.07 -14.93 -7.90
CA ARG A 79 0.97 -16.22 -7.23
C ARG A 79 -0.49 -16.65 -7.02
N TYR A 80 -1.35 -15.72 -6.60
CA TYR A 80 -2.76 -16.01 -6.36
C TYR A 80 -3.54 -16.21 -7.67
N MET A 81 -3.28 -15.38 -8.69
CA MET A 81 -3.91 -15.50 -10.01
C MET A 81 -3.53 -16.80 -10.71
N SER A 82 -2.23 -17.12 -10.75
CA SER A 82 -1.71 -18.31 -11.46
C SER A 82 -2.09 -19.66 -10.81
N ASN A 83 -2.56 -19.65 -9.57
CA ASN A 83 -3.01 -20.84 -8.84
C ASN A 83 -4.53 -20.90 -8.65
N ASP A 84 -5.30 -20.14 -9.45
CA ASP A 84 -6.76 -20.11 -9.44
C ASP A 84 -7.38 -19.85 -8.04
N ILE A 85 -6.69 -19.06 -7.21
CA ILE A 85 -7.16 -18.71 -5.86
C ILE A 85 -8.15 -17.55 -5.90
N LEU A 86 -8.00 -16.64 -6.89
CA LEU A 86 -8.87 -15.48 -7.07
C LEU A 86 -10.02 -15.78 -8.02
N LEU A 87 -11.17 -15.19 -7.75
CA LEU A 87 -12.32 -15.20 -8.65
C LEU A 87 -12.00 -14.43 -9.93
N ASP A 88 -12.22 -15.05 -11.08
CA ASP A 88 -12.15 -14.39 -12.38
C ASP A 88 -13.29 -13.37 -12.49
N LEU A 89 -12.94 -12.09 -12.60
CA LEU A 89 -13.88 -10.98 -12.68
C LEU A 89 -14.10 -10.50 -14.13
N THR A 90 -13.47 -11.09 -15.12
CA THR A 90 -13.41 -10.60 -16.51
C THR A 90 -14.79 -10.34 -17.08
N ASP A 91 -15.65 -11.35 -17.08
CA ASP A 91 -17.00 -11.23 -17.66
C ASP A 91 -17.88 -10.29 -16.83
N LYS A 92 -17.77 -10.34 -15.49
CA LYS A 92 -18.52 -9.48 -14.59
C LYS A 92 -18.16 -8.00 -14.77
N ILE A 93 -16.88 -7.70 -14.98
CA ILE A 93 -16.39 -6.35 -15.30
C ILE A 93 -16.90 -5.90 -16.66
N ALA A 94 -16.86 -6.78 -17.66
CA ALA A 94 -17.32 -6.45 -19.02
C ALA A 94 -18.83 -6.17 -19.08
N ASP A 95 -19.62 -6.86 -18.26
CA ASP A 95 -21.06 -6.71 -18.16
C ASP A 95 -21.50 -5.56 -17.24
N SER A 96 -20.59 -4.94 -16.49
CA SER A 96 -20.88 -3.84 -15.58
C SER A 96 -21.14 -2.54 -16.35
N ASP A 97 -22.21 -1.85 -16.02
CA ASP A 97 -22.54 -0.49 -16.47
C ASP A 97 -22.11 0.60 -15.49
N LYS A 98 -21.50 0.22 -14.36
CA LYS A 98 -21.05 1.12 -13.29
C LYS A 98 -19.53 1.29 -13.20
N LEU A 99 -18.76 0.29 -13.66
CA LEU A 99 -17.31 0.34 -13.64
C LEU A 99 -16.76 0.98 -14.91
N GLU A 100 -16.08 2.09 -14.75
CA GLU A 100 -15.38 2.78 -15.82
C GLU A 100 -13.88 2.41 -15.79
N MET A 101 -13.55 1.17 -16.18
CA MET A 101 -12.18 0.64 -16.08
C MET A 101 -11.14 1.44 -16.90
N ASP A 102 -11.57 2.22 -17.89
CA ASP A 102 -10.70 3.16 -18.63
C ASP A 102 -10.24 4.36 -17.79
N LYS A 103 -10.90 4.64 -16.68
CA LYS A 103 -10.54 5.70 -15.72
C LYS A 103 -9.49 5.30 -14.69
N PHE A 104 -9.09 4.06 -14.67
CA PHE A 104 -8.02 3.59 -13.79
C PHE A 104 -6.69 3.53 -14.53
N PRO A 105 -5.55 3.84 -13.88
CA PRO A 105 -4.24 3.78 -14.50
C PRO A 105 -3.96 2.40 -15.10
N LYS A 106 -3.45 2.41 -16.33
CA LYS A 106 -3.19 1.17 -17.06
C LYS A 106 -2.28 0.22 -16.28
N ASP A 107 -1.18 0.76 -15.74
CA ASP A 107 -0.17 -0.03 -15.06
C ASP A 107 -0.73 -0.71 -13.79
N ILE A 108 -1.60 -0.03 -13.05
CA ILE A 108 -2.26 -0.60 -11.87
C ILE A 108 -3.23 -1.72 -12.26
N LYS A 109 -4.02 -1.53 -13.34
CA LYS A 109 -4.92 -2.58 -13.83
C LYS A 109 -4.17 -3.83 -14.25
N GLU A 110 -3.04 -3.66 -14.95
CA GLU A 110 -2.23 -4.76 -15.48
C GLU A 110 -1.59 -5.61 -14.37
N MET A 111 -1.35 -5.05 -13.17
CA MET A 111 -0.87 -5.81 -12.01
C MET A 111 -1.83 -6.93 -11.59
N TYR A 112 -3.12 -6.80 -11.91
CA TYR A 112 -4.19 -7.72 -11.53
C TYR A 112 -4.76 -8.48 -12.72
N GLN A 113 -3.96 -8.60 -13.79
CA GLN A 113 -4.30 -9.37 -14.99
C GLN A 113 -3.33 -10.53 -15.16
N TRP A 114 -3.87 -11.69 -15.50
CA TRP A 114 -3.10 -12.91 -15.77
C TRP A 114 -3.81 -13.74 -16.83
N ASP A 115 -3.06 -14.21 -17.82
CA ASP A 115 -3.55 -15.06 -18.94
C ASP A 115 -4.84 -14.52 -19.61
N GLY A 116 -4.88 -13.21 -19.85
CA GLY A 116 -6.00 -12.52 -20.49
C GLY A 116 -7.24 -12.30 -19.60
N LYS A 117 -7.15 -12.61 -18.31
CA LYS A 117 -8.21 -12.46 -17.33
C LYS A 117 -7.89 -11.32 -16.35
N THR A 118 -8.93 -10.75 -15.76
CA THR A 118 -8.84 -9.71 -14.73
C THR A 118 -9.38 -10.25 -13.40
N TYR A 119 -8.62 -10.08 -12.31
CA TYR A 119 -8.91 -10.68 -11.02
C TYR A 119 -9.15 -9.68 -9.89
N ALA A 120 -8.88 -8.39 -10.12
CA ALA A 120 -9.19 -7.36 -9.15
C ALA A 120 -9.54 -6.03 -9.82
N VAL A 121 -10.27 -5.19 -9.09
CA VAL A 121 -10.54 -3.79 -9.45
C VAL A 121 -9.61 -2.90 -8.62
N PRO A 122 -8.89 -1.94 -9.23
CA PRO A 122 -7.99 -1.06 -8.51
C PRO A 122 -8.68 -0.31 -7.37
N LYS A 123 -8.07 -0.30 -6.20
CA LYS A 123 -8.55 0.39 -5.01
C LYS A 123 -7.98 1.80 -4.91
N ASP A 124 -6.67 1.92 -5.03
CA ASP A 124 -5.91 3.12 -4.77
C ASP A 124 -4.66 3.23 -5.64
N ILE A 125 -3.93 4.29 -5.44
CA ILE A 125 -2.56 4.48 -5.89
C ILE A 125 -1.69 4.87 -4.70
N ASP A 126 -0.47 4.36 -4.69
CA ASP A 126 0.52 4.63 -3.66
C ASP A 126 1.78 5.24 -4.26
N THR A 127 2.36 6.17 -3.54
CA THR A 127 3.66 6.77 -3.84
C THR A 127 4.48 6.86 -2.58
N ILE A 128 5.79 6.95 -2.73
CA ILE A 128 6.73 7.03 -1.61
C ILE A 128 7.30 8.46 -1.51
N ALA A 129 7.43 8.94 -0.28
CA ALA A 129 8.04 10.22 0.01
C ALA A 129 8.99 10.13 1.21
N MET A 130 9.80 11.16 1.41
CA MET A 130 10.64 11.30 2.59
C MET A 130 9.93 12.16 3.63
N TRP A 131 9.59 11.57 4.76
CA TRP A 131 9.09 12.29 5.92
C TRP A 131 10.25 12.73 6.78
N TYR A 132 10.24 13.95 7.28
CA TYR A 132 11.35 14.50 8.07
C TYR A 132 10.87 15.32 9.27
N ASN A 133 11.68 15.34 10.31
CA ASN A 133 11.44 16.06 11.54
C ASN A 133 12.07 17.46 11.48
N LYS A 134 11.25 18.50 11.40
CA LYS A 134 11.69 19.90 11.28
C LYS A 134 12.57 20.35 12.45
N ASP A 135 12.20 19.98 13.67
CA ASP A 135 12.93 20.40 14.87
C ASP A 135 14.37 19.88 14.88
N MET A 136 14.57 18.62 14.44
CA MET A 136 15.91 18.03 14.37
C MET A 136 16.78 18.72 13.31
N PHE A 137 16.17 19.12 12.18
CA PHE A 137 16.85 19.90 11.15
C PHE A 137 17.22 21.30 11.67
N ASP A 138 16.28 21.99 12.35
CA ASP A 138 16.49 23.31 12.94
C ASP A 138 17.58 23.27 14.02
N GLU A 139 17.56 22.30 14.92
CA GLU A 139 18.58 22.11 15.97
C GLU A 139 19.98 21.89 15.38
N ALA A 140 20.07 21.20 14.24
CA ALA A 140 21.33 20.93 13.55
C ALA A 140 21.75 22.07 12.61
N GLY A 141 20.90 23.07 12.39
CA GLY A 141 21.13 24.16 11.45
C GLY A 141 21.20 23.69 9.99
N ILE A 142 20.37 22.71 9.63
CA ILE A 142 20.28 22.10 8.29
C ILE A 142 19.02 22.61 7.61
N ASP A 143 19.13 23.05 6.36
CA ASP A 143 17.99 23.47 5.55
C ASP A 143 17.05 22.28 5.28
N TYR A 144 15.74 22.56 5.21
CA TYR A 144 14.74 21.53 4.91
C TYR A 144 14.89 20.99 3.49
N PRO A 145 14.57 19.71 3.26
CA PRO A 145 14.57 19.12 1.94
C PRO A 145 13.63 19.87 0.97
N ASP A 146 14.15 20.35 -0.14
CA ASP A 146 13.38 21.10 -1.15
C ASP A 146 13.13 20.31 -2.45
N GLY A 147 13.52 19.01 -2.47
CA GLY A 147 13.43 18.12 -3.63
C GLY A 147 14.59 18.25 -4.62
N SER A 148 15.59 19.11 -4.35
CA SER A 148 16.82 19.22 -5.18
C SER A 148 17.94 18.30 -4.73
N TRP A 149 17.88 17.81 -3.49
CA TRP A 149 18.90 16.98 -2.85
C TRP A 149 19.14 15.63 -3.51
N THR A 150 20.36 15.13 -3.37
CA THR A 150 20.78 13.82 -3.86
C THR A 150 20.84 12.79 -2.73
N TRP A 151 20.92 11.48 -3.06
CA TRP A 151 21.13 10.44 -2.06
C TRP A 151 22.45 10.59 -1.29
N ASP A 152 23.49 11.18 -1.89
CA ASP A 152 24.73 11.49 -1.19
C ASP A 152 24.53 12.60 -0.14
N GLU A 153 23.86 13.70 -0.52
CA GLU A 153 23.52 14.78 0.41
C GLU A 153 22.56 14.31 1.52
N PHE A 154 21.59 13.46 1.18
CA PHE A 154 20.73 12.80 2.16
C PHE A 154 21.54 12.02 3.18
N TYR A 155 22.54 11.22 2.73
CA TYR A 155 23.37 10.45 3.65
C TYR A 155 24.17 11.36 4.58
N ASP A 156 24.79 12.43 4.07
CA ASP A 156 25.55 13.40 4.86
C ASP A 156 24.67 14.09 5.93
N ILE A 157 23.41 14.38 5.59
CA ILE A 157 22.40 14.90 6.51
C ILE A 157 22.05 13.85 7.56
N ALA A 158 21.74 12.64 7.14
CA ALA A 158 21.40 11.53 8.04
C ALA A 158 22.52 11.22 9.04
N GLU A 159 23.78 11.27 8.59
CA GLU A 159 24.96 11.08 9.45
C GLU A 159 25.07 12.20 10.50
N LYS A 160 24.88 13.47 10.13
CA LYS A 160 24.88 14.61 11.06
C LYS A 160 23.77 14.54 12.07
N LEU A 161 22.59 13.98 11.69
CA LEU A 161 21.43 13.84 12.55
C LEU A 161 21.46 12.58 13.41
N THR A 162 22.45 11.70 13.22
CA THR A 162 22.63 10.49 14.04
C THR A 162 23.51 10.81 15.24
N LYS A 163 23.05 10.52 16.45
CA LYS A 163 23.81 10.72 17.71
C LYS A 163 24.52 9.43 18.10
N GLU A 164 25.80 9.53 18.46
CA GLU A 164 26.65 8.39 18.84
C GLU A 164 26.09 7.59 20.04
N ASP A 165 25.32 8.24 20.92
CA ASP A 165 24.73 7.61 22.10
C ASP A 165 23.45 6.80 21.80
N GLY A 166 23.03 6.75 20.52
CA GLY A 166 21.83 6.04 20.07
C GLY A 166 20.50 6.69 20.52
N SER A 167 20.54 7.93 21.00
CA SER A 167 19.33 8.66 21.38
C SER A 167 18.53 9.17 20.19
N GLN A 168 19.18 9.31 19.02
CA GLN A 168 18.58 9.77 17.76
C GLN A 168 19.30 9.14 16.57
N TYR A 169 18.51 8.76 15.56
CA TYR A 169 19.00 8.25 14.28
C TYR A 169 18.59 9.17 13.15
N GLY A 170 19.47 9.32 12.16
CA GLY A 170 19.21 10.18 11.00
C GLY A 170 18.17 9.65 10.05
N PHE A 171 18.07 8.33 9.93
CA PHE A 171 17.15 7.66 9.01
C PHE A 171 16.64 6.35 9.59
N ALA A 172 15.42 5.96 9.22
CA ALA A 172 14.94 4.60 9.37
C ALA A 172 14.10 4.19 8.16
N ALA A 173 14.27 2.97 7.75
CA ALA A 173 13.45 2.28 6.77
C ALA A 173 13.57 0.78 7.02
N ASN A 174 12.55 0.01 6.71
CA ASN A 174 12.62 -1.44 6.83
C ASN A 174 13.30 -2.05 5.60
N PRO A 175 14.54 -2.54 5.69
CA PRO A 175 15.24 -3.09 4.51
C PRO A 175 14.57 -4.34 3.92
N SER A 176 13.66 -4.98 4.67
CA SER A 176 12.86 -6.10 4.17
C SER A 176 11.65 -5.64 3.36
N ASN A 177 11.29 -4.35 3.38
CA ASN A 177 10.27 -3.79 2.54
C ASN A 177 10.93 -3.07 1.34
N GLU A 178 10.80 -3.67 0.18
CA GLU A 178 11.38 -3.18 -1.05
C GLU A 178 10.74 -1.87 -1.53
N GLN A 179 9.41 -1.74 -1.39
CA GLN A 179 8.63 -0.65 -1.96
C GLN A 179 8.94 0.70 -1.31
N ASP A 180 9.01 0.77 0.00
CA ASP A 180 9.26 2.03 0.73
C ASP A 180 10.75 2.28 1.02
N THR A 181 11.64 1.34 0.68
CA THR A 181 13.06 1.41 0.99
C THR A 181 13.94 1.42 -0.26
N TRP A 182 14.48 0.28 -0.64
CA TRP A 182 15.63 0.21 -1.54
C TRP A 182 15.30 0.29 -3.04
N MET A 183 14.10 -0.09 -3.46
CA MET A 183 13.71 0.01 -4.89
C MET A 183 13.78 1.45 -5.41
N ASN A 184 13.31 2.42 -4.62
CA ASN A 184 13.37 3.83 -4.98
C ASN A 184 14.82 4.31 -5.20
N ILE A 185 15.73 3.82 -4.34
CA ILE A 185 17.16 4.14 -4.43
C ILE A 185 17.78 3.52 -5.68
N VAL A 186 17.51 2.23 -5.94
CA VAL A 186 17.99 1.51 -7.12
C VAL A 186 17.59 2.24 -8.40
N TYR A 187 16.31 2.54 -8.57
CA TYR A 187 15.84 3.20 -9.79
C TYR A 187 16.33 4.65 -9.91
N SER A 188 16.40 5.40 -8.80
CA SER A 188 16.96 6.75 -8.80
C SER A 188 18.43 6.76 -9.23
N MET A 189 19.20 5.73 -8.87
CA MET A 189 20.61 5.60 -9.25
C MET A 189 20.82 4.99 -10.65
N GLY A 190 19.73 4.71 -11.38
CA GLY A 190 19.77 4.14 -12.73
C GLY A 190 20.02 2.64 -12.77
N GLY A 191 19.81 1.93 -11.66
CA GLY A 191 19.85 0.48 -11.60
C GLY A 191 18.58 -0.17 -12.13
N THR A 192 18.59 -1.48 -12.24
CA THR A 192 17.45 -2.29 -12.63
C THR A 192 17.32 -3.51 -11.72
N ILE A 193 16.09 -3.91 -11.41
CA ILE A 193 15.78 -5.07 -10.58
C ILE A 193 15.41 -6.25 -11.46
N LEU A 194 14.63 -5.97 -12.50
CA LEU A 194 14.21 -6.93 -13.50
C LEU A 194 14.50 -6.35 -14.88
N THR A 195 15.20 -7.12 -15.72
CA THR A 195 15.50 -6.72 -17.09
C THR A 195 14.28 -6.92 -18.01
N ASP A 196 14.30 -6.30 -19.21
CA ASP A 196 13.21 -6.42 -20.19
C ASP A 196 12.93 -7.87 -20.62
N ASP A 197 13.93 -8.76 -20.51
CA ASP A 197 13.81 -10.20 -20.80
C ASP A 197 13.50 -11.04 -19.54
N ASN A 198 12.99 -10.39 -18.49
CA ASN A 198 12.57 -10.99 -17.22
C ASN A 198 13.69 -11.73 -16.46
N LYS A 199 14.92 -11.25 -16.55
CA LYS A 199 16.03 -11.75 -15.74
C LYS A 199 16.34 -10.82 -14.58
N SER A 200 17.03 -11.36 -13.58
CA SER A 200 17.53 -10.57 -12.45
C SER A 200 18.48 -9.46 -12.92
N GLY A 201 18.26 -8.24 -12.45
CA GLY A 201 19.13 -7.09 -12.66
C GLY A 201 20.10 -6.81 -11.49
N PHE A 202 20.23 -7.74 -10.53
CA PHE A 202 21.09 -7.55 -9.36
C PHE A 202 22.60 -7.65 -9.66
N ASP A 203 22.99 -7.99 -10.88
CA ASP A 203 24.36 -7.90 -11.38
C ASP A 203 24.66 -6.57 -12.12
N ASP A 204 23.68 -5.72 -12.28
CA ASP A 204 23.84 -4.37 -12.82
C ASP A 204 24.72 -3.51 -11.88
N PRO A 205 25.76 -2.81 -12.38
CA PRO A 205 26.65 -2.01 -11.54
C PRO A 205 25.95 -0.90 -10.74
N ASN A 206 24.90 -0.27 -11.28
CA ASN A 206 24.16 0.77 -10.57
C ASN A 206 23.26 0.16 -9.50
N THR A 207 22.70 -1.02 -9.75
CA THR A 207 21.96 -1.79 -8.72
C THR A 207 22.87 -2.17 -7.57
N ILE A 208 24.08 -2.68 -7.86
CA ILE A 208 25.08 -3.01 -6.83
C ILE A 208 25.43 -1.76 -6.01
N LYS A 209 25.73 -0.63 -6.67
CA LYS A 209 26.04 0.65 -6.03
C LYS A 209 24.91 1.13 -5.11
N ALA A 210 23.67 1.01 -5.56
CA ALA A 210 22.49 1.36 -4.77
C ALA A 210 22.32 0.46 -3.54
N MET A 211 22.54 -0.84 -3.67
CA MET A 211 22.46 -1.78 -2.54
C MET A 211 23.61 -1.58 -1.55
N GLU A 212 24.84 -1.24 -2.00
CA GLU A 212 25.93 -0.83 -1.13
C GLU A 212 25.62 0.45 -0.36
N PHE A 213 24.91 1.40 -0.99
CA PHE A 213 24.42 2.61 -0.32
C PHE A 213 23.38 2.27 0.76
N VAL A 214 22.43 1.38 0.49
CA VAL A 214 21.47 0.89 1.48
C VAL A 214 22.17 0.24 2.67
N ASP A 215 23.15 -0.64 2.41
CA ASP A 215 23.97 -1.28 3.45
C ASP A 215 24.74 -0.24 4.30
N LYS A 216 25.26 0.79 3.66
CA LYS A 216 25.91 1.92 4.34
C LYS A 216 24.94 2.65 5.28
N CYS A 217 23.70 2.91 4.83
CA CYS A 217 22.66 3.51 5.66
C CYS A 217 22.31 2.61 6.87
N VAL A 218 22.07 1.34 6.64
CA VAL A 218 21.74 0.35 7.70
C VAL A 218 22.83 0.32 8.77
N LYS A 219 24.10 0.39 8.39
CA LYS A 219 25.22 0.28 9.33
C LYS A 219 25.46 1.54 10.15
N ASN A 220 25.18 2.72 9.59
CA ASN A 220 25.71 3.96 10.17
C ASN A 220 24.64 4.94 10.65
N VAL A 221 23.44 4.97 10.02
CA VAL A 221 22.46 6.02 10.29
C VAL A 221 21.07 5.52 10.69
N MET A 222 20.87 4.19 10.65
CA MET A 222 19.61 3.55 11.03
C MET A 222 19.68 2.94 12.45
N PRO A 223 18.53 2.84 13.14
CA PRO A 223 18.43 2.03 14.35
C PRO A 223 18.82 0.57 14.08
N PRO A 224 19.24 -0.19 15.11
CA PRO A 224 19.44 -1.63 14.97
C PRO A 224 18.20 -2.33 14.40
N ALA A 225 18.41 -3.33 13.55
CA ALA A 225 17.31 -4.07 12.91
C ALA A 225 16.31 -4.66 13.92
N SER A 226 16.78 -5.12 15.08
CA SER A 226 15.92 -5.59 16.18
C SER A 226 14.99 -4.50 16.69
N THR A 227 15.50 -3.28 16.87
CA THR A 227 14.71 -2.13 17.33
C THR A 227 13.64 -1.75 16.32
N MET A 228 13.98 -1.73 15.03
CA MET A 228 13.01 -1.43 13.96
C MET A 228 11.95 -2.53 13.82
N SER A 229 12.34 -3.79 14.01
CA SER A 229 11.39 -4.92 13.97
C SER A 229 10.45 -4.97 15.17
N GLU A 230 10.92 -4.59 16.36
CA GLU A 230 10.13 -4.62 17.60
C GLU A 230 9.18 -3.43 17.72
N THR A 231 9.63 -2.24 17.27
CA THR A 231 8.91 -0.98 17.50
C THR A 231 8.18 -0.47 16.24
N GLY A 232 8.72 -0.75 15.06
CA GLY A 232 8.26 -0.15 13.81
C GLY A 232 8.91 1.21 13.52
N THR A 233 9.21 1.47 12.24
CA THR A 233 9.89 2.71 11.82
C THR A 233 8.99 3.95 11.97
N ASP A 234 7.71 3.79 11.71
CA ASP A 234 6.66 4.80 11.88
C ASP A 234 6.49 5.24 13.34
N VAL A 235 6.50 4.28 14.28
CA VAL A 235 6.44 4.56 15.72
C VAL A 235 7.71 5.25 16.20
N LEU A 236 8.88 4.83 15.73
CA LEU A 236 10.16 5.49 16.03
C LEU A 236 10.17 6.95 15.55
N PHE A 237 9.65 7.19 14.34
CA PHE A 237 9.52 8.55 13.80
C PHE A 237 8.51 9.38 14.60
N GLY A 238 7.32 8.85 14.82
CA GLY A 238 6.23 9.52 15.57
C GLY A 238 6.54 9.77 17.05
N SER A 239 7.60 9.17 17.58
CA SER A 239 8.11 9.41 18.93
C SER A 239 9.36 10.31 18.99
N GLY A 240 9.81 10.86 17.85
CA GLY A 240 10.99 11.72 17.79
C GLY A 240 12.32 10.99 17.99
N LYS A 241 12.40 9.73 17.65
CA LYS A 241 13.66 8.94 17.71
C LYS A 241 14.44 8.93 16.41
N VAL A 242 13.78 9.27 15.32
CA VAL A 242 14.33 9.21 13.96
C VAL A 242 14.04 10.53 13.25
N ALA A 243 15.05 11.08 12.58
CA ALA A 243 14.93 12.35 11.88
C ALA A 243 14.23 12.24 10.52
N MET A 244 14.41 11.15 9.82
CA MET A 244 13.81 10.91 8.49
C MET A 244 13.35 9.46 8.34
N ILE A 245 12.21 9.28 7.68
CA ILE A 245 11.76 7.97 7.20
C ILE A 245 11.30 8.04 5.74
N SER A 246 11.60 7.01 4.98
CA SER A 246 10.98 6.75 3.69
C SER A 246 9.69 5.98 3.92
N GLN A 247 8.54 6.56 3.51
CA GLN A 247 7.24 5.95 3.80
C GLN A 247 6.19 6.34 2.76
N GLY A 248 5.22 5.46 2.58
CA GLY A 248 4.20 5.60 1.57
C GLY A 248 3.02 6.50 1.92
N SER A 249 2.29 6.90 0.89
CA SER A 249 1.08 7.72 0.99
C SER A 249 -0.02 7.09 1.86
N TRP A 250 -0.05 5.77 2.00
CA TRP A 250 -0.98 5.06 2.89
C TRP A 250 -0.85 5.45 4.37
N MET A 251 0.31 5.97 4.79
CA MET A 251 0.55 6.40 6.18
C MET A 251 -0.01 7.78 6.51
N VAL A 252 -0.45 8.57 5.54
CA VAL A 252 -0.96 9.93 5.77
C VAL A 252 -2.11 9.94 6.79
N SER A 253 -3.04 8.99 6.69
CA SER A 253 -4.16 8.87 7.63
C SER A 253 -3.67 8.67 9.08
N ALA A 254 -2.71 7.76 9.29
CA ALA A 254 -2.14 7.51 10.62
C ALA A 254 -1.28 8.68 11.11
N PHE A 255 -0.52 9.30 10.22
CA PHE A 255 0.37 10.42 10.59
C PHE A 255 -0.39 11.70 10.93
N LYS A 256 -1.51 11.96 10.25
CA LYS A 256 -2.35 13.11 10.60
C LYS A 256 -3.08 12.96 11.95
N ASP A 257 -3.20 11.75 12.47
CA ASP A 257 -3.75 11.47 13.80
C ASP A 257 -2.69 11.47 14.90
N ASN A 258 -1.40 11.54 14.55
CA ASN A 258 -0.29 11.66 15.49
C ASN A 258 0.03 13.15 15.73
N ASP A 259 -0.25 13.64 16.94
CA ASP A 259 -0.05 15.05 17.31
C ASP A 259 1.42 15.50 17.17
N TYR A 260 2.38 14.62 17.49
CA TYR A 260 3.80 14.92 17.34
C TYR A 260 4.17 15.11 15.86
N ILE A 261 3.75 14.22 14.99
CA ILE A 261 4.04 14.33 13.54
C ILE A 261 3.43 15.60 12.95
N LYS A 262 2.18 15.90 13.29
CA LYS A 262 1.47 17.10 12.81
C LYS A 262 2.21 18.40 13.18
N GLU A 263 2.74 18.48 14.39
CA GLU A 263 3.40 19.69 14.89
C GLU A 263 4.84 19.81 14.39
N HIS A 264 5.58 18.70 14.38
CA HIS A 264 7.04 18.70 14.24
C HIS A 264 7.55 18.20 12.89
N CYS A 265 6.74 17.53 12.10
CA CYS A 265 7.20 16.87 10.89
C CYS A 265 6.61 17.49 9.61
N ASP A 266 7.23 17.13 8.48
CA ASP A 266 6.75 17.49 7.15
C ASP A 266 7.21 16.41 6.13
N VAL A 267 6.82 16.55 4.88
CA VAL A 267 7.09 15.61 3.81
C VAL A 267 7.82 16.28 2.63
N ALA A 268 8.77 15.57 2.05
CA ALA A 268 9.53 16.04 0.90
C ALA A 268 9.62 14.95 -0.18
N ARG A 269 9.96 15.35 -1.40
CA ARG A 269 10.32 14.41 -2.47
C ARG A 269 11.54 13.58 -2.06
N LEU A 270 11.57 12.33 -2.52
CA LEU A 270 12.75 11.48 -2.37
C LEU A 270 13.98 12.13 -3.03
N PRO A 271 15.18 11.86 -2.50
CA PRO A 271 16.42 12.33 -3.11
C PRO A 271 16.61 11.84 -4.54
N LYS A 272 17.41 12.55 -5.30
CA LYS A 272 17.81 12.20 -6.67
C LYS A 272 19.03 11.31 -6.70
N GLY A 273 19.17 10.48 -7.70
CA GLY A 273 20.44 9.90 -8.07
C GLY A 273 21.41 10.99 -8.54
N ALA A 274 22.61 11.04 -7.98
CA ALA A 274 23.59 12.10 -8.32
C ALA A 274 24.01 12.06 -9.80
N GLU A 275 24.06 10.91 -10.43
CA GLU A 275 24.45 10.72 -11.83
C GLU A 275 23.26 10.86 -12.79
N THR A 276 22.08 10.40 -12.40
CA THR A 276 20.86 10.43 -13.22
C THR A 276 20.13 11.75 -13.18
N GLY A 277 20.21 12.44 -12.03
CA GLY A 277 19.36 13.62 -11.73
C GLY A 277 17.90 13.27 -11.47
N GLU A 278 17.54 11.97 -11.43
CA GLU A 278 16.17 11.49 -11.30
C GLU A 278 15.83 11.19 -9.84
N SER A 279 14.69 11.70 -9.37
CA SER A 279 14.03 11.31 -8.14
C SER A 279 12.92 10.32 -8.51
N VAL A 280 13.06 9.07 -8.10
CA VAL A 280 12.09 8.02 -8.41
C VAL A 280 11.34 7.65 -7.15
N SER A 281 10.02 7.74 -7.22
CA SER A 281 9.10 7.18 -6.23
C SER A 281 8.40 5.98 -6.84
N LEU A 282 8.48 4.85 -6.18
CA LEU A 282 7.75 3.67 -6.62
C LEU A 282 6.25 3.96 -6.65
N TYR A 283 5.62 3.58 -7.75
CA TYR A 283 4.20 3.73 -7.98
C TYR A 283 3.54 2.35 -7.92
N ASN A 284 2.57 2.21 -7.05
CA ASN A 284 1.83 0.96 -6.83
C ASN A 284 0.36 1.28 -6.56
N GLY A 285 -0.44 0.25 -6.37
CA GLY A 285 -1.83 0.37 -5.95
C GLY A 285 -2.38 -1.01 -5.61
N LEU A 286 -3.30 -1.06 -4.66
CA LEU A 286 -3.98 -2.27 -4.26
C LEU A 286 -5.14 -2.58 -5.19
N GLY A 287 -5.55 -3.86 -5.21
CA GLY A 287 -6.76 -4.31 -5.87
C GLY A 287 -7.77 -4.88 -4.88
N TRP A 288 -9.05 -4.66 -5.13
CA TRP A 288 -10.12 -5.42 -4.51
C TRP A 288 -10.32 -6.73 -5.27
N ALA A 289 -10.07 -7.85 -4.61
CA ALA A 289 -10.21 -9.19 -5.16
C ALA A 289 -11.24 -10.00 -4.39
N ALA A 290 -11.69 -11.10 -4.96
CA ALA A 290 -12.56 -12.06 -4.30
C ALA A 290 -11.98 -13.48 -4.34
N SER A 291 -12.38 -14.31 -3.39
CA SER A 291 -12.02 -15.73 -3.35
C SER A 291 -12.70 -16.50 -4.49
N ALA A 292 -11.96 -17.36 -5.20
CA ALA A 292 -12.56 -18.28 -6.16
C ALA A 292 -13.55 -19.27 -5.53
N ASN A 293 -13.42 -19.50 -4.22
CA ASN A 293 -14.24 -20.44 -3.45
C ASN A 293 -15.38 -19.77 -2.68
N THR A 294 -15.65 -18.47 -2.88
CA THR A 294 -16.78 -17.82 -2.21
C THR A 294 -18.11 -18.44 -2.61
N ASP A 295 -18.99 -18.64 -1.64
CA ASP A 295 -20.39 -19.06 -1.88
C ASP A 295 -21.28 -17.91 -2.39
N MET A 296 -20.71 -16.69 -2.50
CA MET A 296 -21.43 -15.45 -2.83
C MET A 296 -20.71 -14.67 -3.95
N PRO A 297 -20.40 -15.29 -5.11
CA PRO A 297 -19.57 -14.64 -6.14
C PRO A 297 -20.21 -13.41 -6.79
N ASP A 298 -21.55 -13.34 -6.86
CA ASP A 298 -22.25 -12.21 -7.43
C ASP A 298 -22.31 -11.04 -6.43
N GLU A 299 -22.57 -11.33 -5.16
CA GLU A 299 -22.60 -10.33 -4.09
C GLU A 299 -21.18 -9.80 -3.80
N ALA A 300 -20.15 -10.67 -3.86
CA ALA A 300 -18.74 -10.26 -3.73
C ALA A 300 -18.35 -9.29 -4.87
N PHE A 301 -18.74 -9.60 -6.10
CA PHE A 301 -18.50 -8.68 -7.21
C PHE A 301 -19.29 -7.38 -7.08
N GLN A 302 -20.54 -7.40 -6.60
CA GLN A 302 -21.31 -6.17 -6.36
C GLN A 302 -20.59 -5.24 -5.37
N LEU A 303 -19.96 -5.79 -4.32
CA LEU A 303 -19.17 -4.99 -3.39
C LEU A 303 -17.88 -4.46 -4.03
N ILE A 304 -17.18 -5.27 -4.81
CA ILE A 304 -15.99 -4.83 -5.57
C ILE A 304 -16.36 -3.73 -6.57
N GLU A 305 -17.44 -3.93 -7.32
CA GLU A 305 -18.00 -2.93 -8.23
C GLU A 305 -18.31 -1.63 -7.50
N TRP A 306 -18.97 -1.71 -6.33
CA TRP A 306 -19.29 -0.56 -5.49
C TRP A 306 -18.06 0.26 -5.12
N PHE A 307 -17.00 -0.37 -4.63
CA PHE A 307 -15.74 0.29 -4.32
C PHE A 307 -15.08 0.93 -5.55
N GLY A 308 -15.27 0.34 -6.73
CA GLY A 308 -14.70 0.83 -7.99
C GLY A 308 -15.50 1.95 -8.66
N THR A 309 -16.70 2.28 -8.18
CA THR A 309 -17.49 3.39 -8.76
C THR A 309 -16.82 4.74 -8.51
N LYS A 310 -17.02 5.69 -9.42
CA LYS A 310 -16.50 7.05 -9.29
C LYS A 310 -16.85 7.68 -7.95
N ASP A 311 -18.11 7.53 -7.52
CA ASP A 311 -18.60 8.16 -6.28
C ASP A 311 -17.92 7.57 -5.04
N MET A 312 -17.68 6.26 -5.00
CA MET A 312 -17.00 5.62 -3.87
C MET A 312 -15.50 5.84 -3.88
N GLN A 313 -14.89 5.95 -5.04
CA GLN A 313 -13.49 6.36 -5.18
C GLN A 313 -13.29 7.81 -4.69
N GLN A 314 -14.19 8.74 -5.04
CA GLN A 314 -14.18 10.09 -4.48
C GLN A 314 -14.41 10.08 -2.97
N LYS A 315 -15.41 9.32 -2.49
CA LYS A 315 -15.69 9.21 -1.06
C LYS A 315 -14.52 8.64 -0.26
N GLN A 316 -13.81 7.66 -0.81
CA GLN A 316 -12.58 7.11 -0.22
C GLN A 316 -11.53 8.21 0.00
N ALA A 317 -11.32 9.07 -0.98
CA ALA A 317 -10.39 10.20 -0.88
C ALA A 317 -10.90 11.24 0.14
N ASP A 318 -12.17 11.65 0.07
CA ASP A 318 -12.77 12.64 0.96
C ASP A 318 -12.76 12.22 2.43
N LEU A 319 -12.87 10.92 2.71
CA LEU A 319 -12.73 10.34 4.05
C LEU A 319 -11.26 10.20 4.51
N GLY A 320 -10.31 10.56 3.66
CA GLY A 320 -8.89 10.44 3.95
C GLY A 320 -8.40 8.99 4.08
N VAL A 321 -9.09 8.03 3.47
CA VAL A 321 -8.69 6.62 3.49
C VAL A 321 -7.37 6.44 2.75
N THR A 322 -7.34 6.81 1.47
CA THR A 322 -6.13 6.80 0.63
C THR A 322 -6.41 7.55 -0.68
N MET A 323 -5.39 7.79 -1.48
CA MET A 323 -5.56 8.32 -2.83
C MET A 323 -6.39 7.36 -3.67
N ALA A 324 -7.40 7.88 -4.37
CA ALA A 324 -8.23 7.09 -5.26
C ALA A 324 -7.44 6.61 -6.49
N ALA A 325 -7.69 5.39 -6.94
CA ALA A 325 -7.16 4.91 -8.21
C ALA A 325 -7.91 5.49 -9.42
N TYR A 326 -9.16 5.91 -9.26
CA TYR A 326 -9.92 6.54 -10.32
C TYR A 326 -9.38 7.95 -10.61
N GLU A 327 -9.05 8.22 -11.87
CA GLU A 327 -8.43 9.48 -12.30
C GLU A 327 -9.24 10.72 -11.88
N GLY A 328 -8.56 11.68 -11.26
CA GLY A 328 -9.13 12.95 -10.83
C GLY A 328 -9.94 12.89 -9.52
N MET A 329 -9.98 11.75 -8.82
CA MET A 329 -10.75 11.59 -7.58
C MET A 329 -9.90 11.71 -6.31
N SER A 330 -8.62 12.06 -6.42
CA SER A 330 -7.70 12.18 -5.27
C SER A 330 -7.60 13.60 -4.68
N ASP A 331 -8.22 14.61 -5.29
CA ASP A 331 -8.05 16.02 -4.90
C ASP A 331 -8.52 16.33 -3.46
N GLY A 332 -9.41 15.52 -2.89
CA GLY A 332 -9.93 15.67 -1.53
C GLY A 332 -9.20 14.84 -0.47
N TRP A 333 -8.15 14.13 -0.85
CA TRP A 333 -7.48 13.17 0.04
C TRP A 333 -6.59 13.81 1.12
N VAL A 334 -6.13 15.06 1.00
CA VAL A 334 -5.23 15.74 1.95
C VAL A 334 -5.99 16.59 2.96
#